data_7e2783dadb7e42320204c44c680bc991
#
_entry.id   7e2783dadb7e42320204c44c680bc991
#
_cell.length_a   1.000
_cell.length_b   1.000
_cell.length_c   1.000
_cell.angle_alpha   90.00
_cell.angle_beta   90.00
_cell.angle_gamma   90.00
#
_symmetry.space_group_name_H-M   'P 1'
#
loop_
_entity.id
_entity.type
_entity.pdbx_description
1 polymer ?
#
loop_
_entity_poly.entity_id
_entity_poly.type
_entity_poly.pdbx_seq_one_letter_code
_entity_poly.pdbx_strand_id
1 'polypeptide(L)'
;MDEKGFISVEYLFSIFIILIIASGLLFFTSASIMSEKNIEENVNHRLILDNIASSISQVNSNGEGYSMLIDLDSKSGFYEVTVEKDRLTIEFSNKKGETLILPLNIDSRYKLYSGNSYRISKTEDGKVVIS
;
A
#
# COMPACT_ATOMS: atom_id res chain seq x y z
N MET A 1 32.01 54.13 -15.45
CA MET A 1 31.56 53.23 -14.41
C MET A 1 32.77 52.67 -13.68
N ASP A 2 32.83 52.80 -12.39
CA ASP A 2 33.97 52.30 -11.64
C ASP A 2 33.90 50.78 -11.43
N GLU A 3 35.04 50.19 -11.05
CA GLU A 3 35.15 48.79 -10.82
C GLU A 3 34.26 48.24 -9.72
N LYS A 4 33.92 49.06 -8.70
CA LYS A 4 33.05 48.69 -7.59
C LYS A 4 31.64 48.39 -8.05
N GLY A 5 31.08 49.16 -8.97
CA GLY A 5 29.75 48.90 -9.52
C GLY A 5 29.68 47.59 -10.28
N PHE A 6 30.72 47.29 -11.05
CA PHE A 6 30.83 46.07 -11.82
C PHE A 6 30.93 44.82 -10.91
N ILE A 7 31.80 44.88 -9.90
CA ILE A 7 32.00 43.81 -8.94
C ILE A 7 30.71 43.54 -8.15
N SER A 8 30.00 44.63 -7.77
CA SER A 8 28.73 44.48 -7.03
C SER A 8 27.66 43.76 -7.84
N VAL A 9 27.52 44.04 -9.13
CA VAL A 9 26.55 43.38 -10.01
C VAL A 9 26.89 41.92 -10.17
N GLU A 10 28.16 41.60 -10.39
CA GLU A 10 28.64 40.22 -10.51
C GLU A 10 28.41 39.41 -9.21
N TYR A 11 28.68 40.03 -8.07
CA TYR A 11 28.44 39.41 -6.75
C TYR A 11 26.95 39.11 -6.54
N LEU A 12 26.08 40.07 -6.85
CA LEU A 12 24.62 39.86 -6.75
C LEU A 12 24.14 38.76 -7.67
N PHE A 13 24.66 38.67 -8.87
CA PHE A 13 24.31 37.63 -9.83
C PHE A 13 24.73 36.26 -9.32
N SER A 14 25.93 36.15 -8.74
CA SER A 14 26.44 34.90 -8.15
C SER A 14 25.58 34.44 -6.99
N ILE A 15 25.18 35.37 -6.08
CA ILE A 15 24.26 35.03 -4.98
C ILE A 15 22.91 34.54 -5.50
N PHE A 16 22.38 35.17 -6.52
CA PHE A 16 21.10 34.84 -7.12
C PHE A 16 21.14 33.42 -7.70
N ILE A 17 22.21 33.06 -8.40
CA ILE A 17 22.39 31.71 -8.94
C ILE A 17 22.45 30.66 -7.80
N ILE A 18 23.22 30.94 -6.75
CA ILE A 18 23.34 30.03 -5.60
C ILE A 18 21.99 29.82 -4.94
N LEU A 19 21.19 30.86 -4.79
CA LEU A 19 19.83 30.75 -4.21
C LEU A 19 18.91 29.89 -5.07
N ILE A 20 18.98 30.01 -6.39
CA ILE A 20 18.18 29.21 -7.31
C ILE A 20 18.55 27.74 -7.19
N ILE A 21 19.83 27.42 -7.18
CA ILE A 21 20.34 26.05 -7.05
C ILE A 21 19.95 25.44 -5.71
N ALA A 22 20.11 26.20 -4.61
CA ALA A 22 19.75 25.75 -3.28
C ALA A 22 18.24 25.47 -3.17
N SER A 23 17.41 26.35 -3.72
CA SER A 23 15.96 26.16 -3.75
C SER A 23 15.55 24.92 -4.54
N GLY A 24 16.19 24.70 -5.68
CA GLY A 24 15.95 23.52 -6.51
C GLY A 24 16.31 22.23 -5.80
N LEU A 25 17.44 22.19 -5.11
CA LEU A 25 17.88 21.02 -4.34
C LEU A 25 16.93 20.71 -3.18
N LEU A 26 16.49 21.72 -2.46
CA LEU A 26 15.52 21.55 -1.36
C LEU A 26 14.20 21.01 -1.89
N PHE A 27 13.70 21.52 -2.98
CA PHE A 27 12.47 21.05 -3.59
C PHE A 27 12.59 19.58 -4.05
N PHE A 28 13.69 19.24 -4.70
CA PHE A 28 13.94 17.86 -5.15
C PHE A 28 14.03 16.89 -3.98
N THR A 29 14.72 17.26 -2.91
CA THR A 29 14.85 16.41 -1.71
C THR A 29 13.50 16.18 -1.05
N SER A 30 12.67 17.21 -0.92
CA SER A 30 11.32 17.09 -0.36
C SER A 30 10.44 16.17 -1.20
N ALA A 31 10.48 16.29 -2.52
CA ALA A 31 9.73 15.46 -3.44
C ALA A 31 10.17 13.99 -3.35
N SER A 32 11.47 13.73 -3.23
CA SER A 32 12.02 12.38 -3.07
C SER A 32 11.56 11.72 -1.77
N ILE A 33 11.57 12.45 -0.67
CA ILE A 33 11.11 11.94 0.63
C ILE A 33 9.63 11.57 0.58
N MET A 34 8.78 12.40 0.00
CA MET A 34 7.36 12.10 -0.17
C MET A 34 7.13 10.88 -1.04
N SER A 35 7.89 10.72 -2.10
CA SER A 35 7.80 9.57 -2.99
C SER A 35 8.17 8.28 -2.27
N GLU A 36 9.23 8.27 -1.47
CA GLU A 36 9.65 7.10 -0.69
C GLU A 36 8.58 6.67 0.31
N LYS A 37 7.98 7.61 1.04
CA LYS A 37 6.89 7.32 1.98
C LYS A 37 5.69 6.70 1.29
N ASN A 38 5.28 7.23 0.14
CA ASN A 38 4.16 6.70 -0.62
C ASN A 38 4.44 5.28 -1.12
N ILE A 39 5.66 5.00 -1.58
CA ILE A 39 6.07 3.68 -2.02
C ILE A 39 6.03 2.70 -0.85
N GLU A 40 6.56 3.08 0.31
CA GLU A 40 6.57 2.24 1.51
C GLU A 40 5.16 1.86 1.95
N GLU A 41 4.24 2.81 2.04
CA GLU A 41 2.85 2.54 2.38
C GLU A 41 2.19 1.58 1.37
N ASN A 42 2.38 1.83 0.09
CA ASN A 42 1.83 0.99 -0.97
C ASN A 42 2.39 -0.43 -0.92
N VAL A 43 3.69 -0.60 -0.66
CA VAL A 43 4.33 -1.90 -0.52
C VAL A 43 3.77 -2.65 0.69
N ASN A 44 3.60 -1.98 1.83
CA ASN A 44 3.04 -2.60 3.04
C ASN A 44 1.62 -3.09 2.81
N HIS A 45 0.76 -2.28 2.21
CA HIS A 45 -0.61 -2.69 1.90
C HIS A 45 -0.65 -3.80 0.85
N ARG A 46 0.25 -3.77 -0.11
CA ARG A 46 0.37 -4.83 -1.11
C ARG A 46 0.80 -6.16 -0.47
N LEU A 47 1.73 -6.12 0.47
CA LEU A 47 2.16 -7.32 1.20
C LEU A 47 1.01 -7.90 2.03
N ILE A 48 0.21 -7.07 2.67
CA ILE A 48 -0.98 -7.52 3.41
C ILE A 48 -1.95 -8.22 2.45
N LEU A 49 -2.24 -7.60 1.32
CA LEU A 49 -3.14 -8.15 0.32
C LEU A 49 -2.64 -9.49 -0.23
N ASP A 50 -1.35 -9.57 -0.55
CA ASP A 50 -0.72 -10.79 -1.05
C ASP A 50 -0.72 -11.92 0.00
N ASN A 51 -0.51 -11.59 1.27
CA ASN A 51 -0.58 -12.56 2.36
C ASN A 51 -1.99 -13.12 2.52
N ILE A 52 -3.00 -12.29 2.45
CA ILE A 52 -4.40 -12.72 2.52
C ILE A 52 -4.73 -13.58 1.30
N ALA A 53 -4.33 -13.16 0.12
CA ALA A 53 -4.53 -13.92 -1.12
C ALA A 53 -3.88 -15.29 -1.05
N SER A 54 -2.65 -15.38 -0.56
CA SER A 54 -1.94 -16.63 -0.38
C SER A 54 -2.65 -17.54 0.61
N SER A 55 -3.11 -17.02 1.73
CA SER A 55 -3.85 -17.77 2.75
C SER A 55 -5.15 -18.35 2.20
N ILE A 56 -5.91 -17.53 1.49
CA ILE A 56 -7.17 -17.95 0.86
C ILE A 56 -6.91 -19.03 -0.20
N SER A 57 -5.87 -18.84 -1.01
CA SER A 57 -5.50 -19.81 -2.05
C SER A 57 -5.08 -21.16 -1.45
N GLN A 58 -4.37 -21.15 -0.33
CA GLN A 58 -4.00 -22.38 0.38
C GLN A 58 -5.23 -23.12 0.88
N VAL A 59 -6.18 -22.43 1.50
CA VAL A 59 -7.42 -23.04 1.96
C VAL A 59 -8.24 -23.58 0.78
N ASN A 60 -8.33 -22.80 -0.30
CA ASN A 60 -9.09 -23.20 -1.49
C ASN A 60 -8.49 -24.42 -2.20
N SER A 61 -7.17 -24.56 -2.18
CA SER A 61 -6.46 -25.67 -2.84
C SER A 61 -6.42 -26.94 -1.99
N ASN A 62 -6.61 -26.83 -0.68
CA ASN A 62 -6.60 -27.98 0.22
C ASN A 62 -7.97 -28.63 0.35
N GLY A 63 -8.01 -29.80 0.94
CA GLY A 63 -9.25 -30.57 1.09
C GLY A 63 -10.18 -29.98 2.14
N GLU A 64 -11.35 -30.58 2.23
CA GLU A 64 -12.37 -30.23 3.21
C GLU A 64 -11.82 -30.29 4.64
N GLY A 65 -12.30 -29.40 5.49
CA GLY A 65 -11.88 -29.33 6.89
C GLY A 65 -10.58 -28.55 7.12
N TYR A 66 -9.87 -28.15 6.09
CA TYR A 66 -8.67 -27.33 6.23
C TYR A 66 -9.05 -25.91 6.65
N SER A 67 -8.34 -25.38 7.64
CA SER A 67 -8.56 -24.02 8.12
C SER A 67 -7.25 -23.31 8.38
N MET A 68 -7.28 -21.99 8.28
CA MET A 68 -6.12 -21.13 8.46
C MET A 68 -6.55 -19.85 9.18
N LEU A 69 -5.74 -19.40 10.15
CA LEU A 69 -5.98 -18.17 10.86
C LEU A 69 -5.18 -17.04 10.22
N ILE A 70 -5.83 -15.90 9.99
CA ILE A 70 -5.14 -14.70 9.52
C ILE A 70 -5.34 -13.57 10.52
N ASP A 71 -4.26 -12.83 10.79
CA ASP A 71 -4.26 -11.64 11.63
C ASP A 71 -4.10 -10.41 10.76
N LEU A 72 -5.04 -9.48 10.87
CA LEU A 72 -4.95 -8.20 10.17
C LEU A 72 -4.39 -7.14 11.13
N ASP A 73 -3.12 -6.86 10.95
CA ASP A 73 -2.40 -5.89 11.77
C ASP A 73 -2.83 -4.47 11.46
N SER A 74 -3.03 -3.66 12.50
CA SER A 74 -3.40 -2.25 12.37
C SER A 74 -2.21 -1.28 12.40
N LYS A 75 -0.97 -1.77 12.37
CA LYS A 75 0.24 -0.93 12.39
C LYS A 75 0.32 0.05 11.24
N SER A 76 -0.19 -0.34 10.08
CA SER A 76 -0.24 0.51 8.87
C SER A 76 -1.46 1.43 8.84
N GLY A 77 -2.23 1.52 9.91
CA GLY A 77 -3.46 2.29 10.00
C GLY A 77 -4.70 1.46 9.67
N PHE A 78 -5.83 2.12 9.56
CA PHE A 78 -7.08 1.45 9.23
C PHE A 78 -7.15 1.10 7.75
N TYR A 79 -7.52 -0.14 7.46
CA TYR A 79 -7.82 -0.60 6.10
C TYR A 79 -8.94 -1.62 6.13
N GLU A 80 -9.60 -1.77 5.01
CA GLU A 80 -10.68 -2.73 4.80
C GLU A 80 -10.33 -3.61 3.60
N VAL A 81 -10.49 -4.93 3.77
CA VAL A 81 -10.27 -5.89 2.70
C VAL A 81 -11.61 -6.52 2.32
N THR A 82 -11.97 -6.46 1.05
CA THR A 82 -13.17 -7.10 0.53
C THR A 82 -12.76 -8.35 -0.23
N VAL A 83 -13.36 -9.49 0.13
CA VAL A 83 -13.13 -10.78 -0.53
C VAL A 83 -14.30 -11.06 -1.45
N GLU A 84 -14.03 -11.15 -2.75
CA GLU A 84 -14.99 -11.51 -3.78
C GLU A 84 -14.61 -12.87 -4.37
N LYS A 85 -15.44 -13.40 -5.28
CA LYS A 85 -15.24 -14.73 -5.86
C LYS A 85 -13.91 -14.88 -6.59
N ASP A 86 -13.44 -13.83 -7.25
CA ASP A 86 -12.28 -13.86 -8.14
C ASP A 86 -11.22 -12.83 -7.81
N ARG A 87 -11.42 -12.02 -6.75
CA ARG A 87 -10.53 -10.92 -6.43
C ARG A 87 -10.56 -10.53 -4.97
N LEU A 88 -9.48 -9.92 -4.54
CA LEU A 88 -9.37 -9.23 -3.26
C LEU A 88 -9.14 -7.76 -3.51
N THR A 89 -9.79 -6.91 -2.73
CA THR A 89 -9.64 -5.46 -2.80
C THR A 89 -9.30 -4.94 -1.43
N ILE A 90 -8.26 -4.10 -1.33
CA ILE A 90 -7.92 -3.38 -0.10
C ILE A 90 -8.16 -1.90 -0.29
N GLU A 91 -8.82 -1.27 0.67
CA GLU A 91 -9.09 0.16 0.67
C GLU A 91 -8.45 0.82 1.88
N PHE A 92 -7.68 1.87 1.64
CA PHE A 92 -6.99 2.62 2.69
C PHE A 92 -6.73 4.05 2.23
N SER A 93 -6.95 5.02 3.11
CA SER A 93 -6.63 6.44 2.88
C SER A 93 -6.98 6.95 1.48
N ASN A 94 -8.19 6.70 0.99
CA ASN A 94 -8.68 7.06 -0.34
C ASN A 94 -7.95 6.36 -1.50
N LYS A 95 -7.18 5.32 -1.21
CA LYS A 95 -6.51 4.49 -2.21
C LYS A 95 -7.13 3.11 -2.23
N LYS A 96 -7.03 2.43 -3.36
CA LYS A 96 -7.58 1.11 -3.56
C LYS A 96 -6.57 0.23 -4.28
N GLY A 97 -6.32 -0.96 -3.72
CA GLY A 97 -5.50 -1.98 -4.35
C GLY A 97 -6.33 -3.21 -4.64
N GLU A 98 -5.99 -3.93 -5.69
CA GLU A 98 -6.73 -5.12 -6.11
C GLU A 98 -5.77 -6.21 -6.56
N THR A 99 -6.10 -7.47 -6.23
CA THR A 99 -5.39 -8.62 -6.75
C THR A 99 -6.38 -9.70 -7.17
N LEU A 100 -6.07 -10.38 -8.26
CA LEU A 100 -6.89 -11.48 -8.76
C LEU A 100 -6.49 -12.76 -8.02
N ILE A 101 -7.48 -13.58 -7.72
CA ILE A 101 -7.32 -14.90 -7.11
C ILE A 101 -8.04 -15.94 -7.94
N LEU A 102 -7.72 -17.21 -7.70
CA LEU A 102 -8.48 -18.30 -8.29
C LEU A 102 -9.93 -18.24 -7.81
N PRO A 103 -10.91 -18.57 -8.66
CA PRO A 103 -12.31 -18.49 -8.29
C PRO A 103 -12.62 -19.25 -6.99
N LEU A 104 -13.33 -18.59 -6.08
CA LEU A 104 -13.76 -19.11 -4.80
C LEU A 104 -15.23 -19.48 -4.84
N ASN A 105 -15.58 -20.55 -4.16
CA ASN A 105 -16.98 -20.89 -3.92
C ASN A 105 -17.40 -20.25 -2.59
N ILE A 106 -17.97 -19.06 -2.66
CA ILE A 106 -18.45 -18.29 -1.50
C ILE A 106 -19.89 -17.85 -1.74
N ASP A 107 -20.68 -17.77 -0.67
CA ASP A 107 -22.09 -17.39 -0.76
C ASP A 107 -22.25 -15.87 -0.93
N SER A 108 -21.37 -15.09 -0.31
CA SER A 108 -21.43 -13.63 -0.33
C SER A 108 -20.04 -13.04 -0.19
N ARG A 109 -19.93 -11.75 -0.40
CA ARG A 109 -18.68 -11.02 -0.13
C ARG A 109 -18.38 -11.02 1.34
N TYR A 110 -17.12 -11.10 1.68
CA TYR A 110 -16.63 -10.92 3.04
C TYR A 110 -15.87 -9.61 3.13
N LYS A 111 -16.11 -8.86 4.21
CA LYS A 111 -15.36 -7.65 4.52
C LYS A 111 -14.52 -7.90 5.76
N LEU A 112 -13.22 -7.68 5.63
CA LEU A 112 -12.27 -7.87 6.71
C LEU A 112 -11.69 -6.51 7.11
N TYR A 113 -11.60 -6.27 8.41
CA TYR A 113 -11.13 -4.99 8.94
C TYR A 113 -9.80 -5.16 9.65
N SER A 114 -8.94 -4.15 9.53
CA SER A 114 -7.66 -4.15 10.24
C SER A 114 -7.85 -4.23 11.75
N GLY A 115 -6.90 -4.86 12.43
CA GLY A 115 -6.95 -5.03 13.89
C GLY A 115 -7.73 -6.23 14.38
N ASN A 116 -8.31 -7.03 13.48
CA ASN A 116 -9.06 -8.23 13.82
C ASN A 116 -8.38 -9.49 13.28
N SER A 117 -8.72 -10.62 13.86
CA SER A 117 -8.28 -11.94 13.37
C SER A 117 -9.45 -12.68 12.76
N TYR A 118 -9.20 -13.39 11.68
CA TYR A 118 -10.23 -14.14 10.97
C TYR A 118 -9.74 -15.55 10.69
N ARG A 119 -10.69 -16.50 10.65
CA ARG A 119 -10.42 -17.87 10.28
C ARG A 119 -11.02 -18.16 8.91
N ILE A 120 -10.19 -18.63 8.01
CA ILE A 120 -10.60 -19.08 6.69
C ILE A 120 -10.70 -20.60 6.75
N SER A 121 -11.84 -21.15 6.38
CA SER A 121 -12.04 -22.60 6.39
C SER A 121 -12.77 -23.06 5.14
N LYS A 122 -12.58 -24.32 4.79
CA LYS A 122 -13.29 -24.95 3.68
C LYS A 122 -14.27 -25.96 4.23
N THR A 123 -15.53 -25.80 3.84
CA THR A 123 -16.63 -26.69 4.30
C THR A 123 -16.67 -27.98 3.50
N GLU A 124 -17.48 -28.94 3.94
CA GLU A 124 -17.71 -30.20 3.26
C GLU A 124 -18.27 -30.00 1.85
N ASP A 125 -19.02 -28.93 1.62
CA ASP A 125 -19.57 -28.58 0.32
C ASP A 125 -18.55 -27.94 -0.61
N GLY A 126 -17.31 -27.77 -0.16
CA GLY A 126 -16.26 -27.11 -0.93
C GLY A 126 -16.34 -25.58 -0.91
N LYS A 127 -17.16 -25.00 -0.05
CA LYS A 127 -17.28 -23.56 0.11
C LYS A 127 -16.21 -23.02 1.05
N VAL A 128 -15.73 -21.80 0.75
CA VAL A 128 -14.80 -21.09 1.61
C VAL A 128 -15.61 -20.16 2.53
N VAL A 129 -15.39 -20.27 3.82
CA VAL A 129 -16.06 -19.46 4.84
C VAL A 129 -15.02 -18.71 5.66
N ILE A 130 -15.27 -17.42 5.90
CA ILE A 130 -14.42 -16.56 6.70
C ILE A 130 -15.23 -16.09 7.90
N SER A 131 -14.68 -16.30 9.08
CA SER A 131 -15.39 -15.95 10.34
C SER A 131 -14.50 -15.25 11.35
#